data_eede6192140e8e6f2a647adeae79f18e
#
_entry.id   eede6192140e8e6f2a647adeae79f18e
#
_cell.length_a   1.000
_cell.length_b   1.000
_cell.length_c   1.000
_cell.angle_alpha   90.00
_cell.angle_beta   90.00
_cell.angle_gamma   90.00
#
_symmetry.space_group_name_H-M   'P 1'
#
loop_
_entity.id
_entity.type
_entity.pdbx_description
1 polymer ?
#
loop_
_entity_poly.entity_id
_entity_poly.type
_entity_poly.pdbx_seq_one_letter_code
_entity_poly.pdbx_strand_id
1 'polypeptide(L)'
;MQKGIKYAAFIFALILIFSPSATAIDHRELSEGEVGIISQNCSSIKVRLQRVQKDDARNRVFLGSQYETIASKLMLNLNLRLVKNGMASASLAEQQTTFMSERDRFKNDFIGYSQEFENLLNMNCKDEPEKFYRQLEVVRAKRADVDASMQRLKSIISLHYESVTDLRNNL
;
A
#
# COMPACT_ATOMS: atom_id res chain seq x y z
N MET A 1 -31.02 -53.05 12.39
CA MET A 1 -30.60 -51.74 12.91
C MET A 1 -29.41 -51.29 12.14
N GLN A 2 -29.60 -50.65 11.00
CA GLN A 2 -28.57 -50.13 10.12
C GLN A 2 -29.18 -48.94 9.36
N LYS A 3 -28.96 -47.70 9.82
CA LYS A 3 -29.19 -46.47 9.04
C LYS A 3 -28.35 -45.38 9.67
N GLY A 4 -27.24 -44.98 9.04
CA GLY A 4 -26.50 -43.83 9.53
C GLY A 4 -25.05 -43.70 9.04
N ILE A 5 -24.76 -43.98 7.77
CA ILE A 5 -23.45 -43.60 7.19
C ILE A 5 -23.68 -43.29 5.70
N LYS A 6 -24.21 -42.13 5.38
CA LYS A 6 -24.29 -41.64 3.97
C LYS A 6 -24.08 -40.13 3.78
N TYR A 7 -23.64 -39.36 4.78
CA TYR A 7 -23.48 -37.91 4.63
C TYR A 7 -22.04 -37.38 4.86
N ALA A 8 -21.04 -38.27 4.99
CA ALA A 8 -19.65 -37.85 5.25
C ALA A 8 -18.76 -37.67 3.99
N ALA A 9 -19.33 -37.91 2.79
CA ALA A 9 -18.52 -37.91 1.55
C ALA A 9 -18.72 -36.70 0.62
N PHE A 10 -19.50 -35.67 1.02
CA PHE A 10 -19.86 -34.56 0.10
C PHE A 10 -19.28 -33.18 0.50
N ILE A 11 -18.49 -33.08 1.56
CA ILE A 11 -17.96 -31.78 2.02
C ILE A 11 -16.49 -31.55 1.61
N PHE A 12 -15.83 -32.50 0.93
CA PHE A 12 -14.40 -32.38 0.60
C PHE A 12 -14.09 -31.85 -0.81
N ALA A 13 -15.09 -31.43 -1.59
CA ALA A 13 -14.90 -31.05 -3.01
C ALA A 13 -15.03 -29.54 -3.29
N LEU A 14 -15.06 -28.66 -2.27
CA LEU A 14 -15.30 -27.22 -2.51
C LEU A 14 -14.18 -26.28 -2.03
N ILE A 15 -12.94 -26.76 -1.83
CA ILE A 15 -11.82 -25.93 -1.33
C ILE A 15 -10.71 -25.77 -2.40
N LEU A 16 -10.97 -25.90 -3.66
CA LEU A 16 -9.91 -25.81 -4.68
C LEU A 16 -10.16 -24.75 -5.78
N ILE A 17 -10.81 -23.62 -5.51
CA ILE A 17 -10.90 -22.54 -6.51
C ILE A 17 -10.73 -21.15 -5.84
N PHE A 18 -9.70 -20.95 -5.06
CA PHE A 18 -9.13 -19.65 -4.81
C PHE A 18 -7.62 -19.74 -4.97
N SER A 19 -7.16 -19.98 -6.19
CA SER A 19 -5.80 -19.59 -6.56
C SER A 19 -5.79 -18.07 -6.59
N PRO A 20 -5.00 -17.37 -5.74
CA PRO A 20 -4.73 -15.97 -5.99
C PRO A 20 -4.06 -15.93 -7.36
N SER A 21 -4.72 -15.33 -8.33
CA SER A 21 -4.09 -14.97 -9.60
C SER A 21 -2.94 -14.05 -9.24
N ALA A 22 -1.73 -14.60 -9.17
CA ALA A 22 -0.54 -13.78 -9.26
C ALA A 22 -0.72 -13.02 -10.58
N THR A 23 -0.98 -11.72 -10.49
CA THR A 23 -0.97 -10.84 -11.65
C THR A 23 0.46 -10.89 -12.19
N ALA A 24 0.69 -11.80 -13.15
CA ALA A 24 1.88 -11.76 -13.96
C ALA A 24 1.93 -10.34 -14.54
N ILE A 25 3.00 -9.60 -14.27
CA ILE A 25 3.26 -8.34 -14.95
C ILE A 25 3.38 -8.75 -16.41
N ASP A 26 2.34 -8.45 -17.19
CA ASP A 26 2.32 -8.68 -18.63
C ASP A 26 3.42 -7.78 -19.22
N HIS A 27 4.56 -8.39 -19.54
CA HIS A 27 5.70 -7.69 -20.12
C HIS A 27 5.36 -7.42 -21.58
N ARG A 28 4.60 -6.35 -21.82
CA ARG A 28 4.38 -5.82 -23.17
C ARG A 28 5.75 -5.53 -23.81
N GLU A 29 6.03 -6.19 -24.90
CA GLU A 29 7.19 -5.85 -25.73
C GLU A 29 7.01 -4.47 -26.36
N LEU A 30 8.06 -3.66 -26.30
CA LEU A 30 8.07 -2.34 -26.93
C LEU A 30 8.20 -2.49 -28.44
N SER A 31 7.49 -1.67 -29.20
CA SER A 31 7.73 -1.53 -30.64
C SER A 31 9.04 -0.79 -30.89
N GLU A 32 9.65 -0.98 -32.06
CA GLU A 32 10.89 -0.28 -32.45
C GLU A 32 10.75 1.25 -32.35
N GLY A 33 9.57 1.78 -32.67
CA GLY A 33 9.28 3.20 -32.50
C GLY A 33 9.32 3.68 -31.06
N GLU A 34 8.78 2.89 -30.11
CA GLU A 34 8.81 3.21 -28.68
C GLU A 34 10.24 3.14 -28.11
N VAL A 35 10.99 2.14 -28.53
CA VAL A 35 12.42 2.00 -28.21
C VAL A 35 13.19 3.23 -28.67
N GLY A 36 12.96 3.67 -29.91
CA GLY A 36 13.57 4.88 -30.49
C GLY A 36 13.20 6.15 -29.73
N ILE A 37 11.93 6.30 -29.33
CA ILE A 37 11.47 7.46 -28.52
C ILE A 37 12.16 7.50 -27.18
N ILE A 38 12.28 6.38 -26.45
CA ILE A 38 12.94 6.31 -25.15
C ILE A 38 14.42 6.67 -25.28
N SER A 39 15.12 6.07 -26.24
CA SER A 39 16.54 6.32 -26.48
C SER A 39 16.83 7.77 -26.81
N GLN A 40 16.08 8.38 -27.75
CA GLN A 40 16.27 9.77 -28.18
C GLN A 40 15.94 10.79 -27.08
N ASN A 41 14.95 10.49 -26.22
CA ASN A 41 14.49 11.40 -25.18
C ASN A 41 15.01 11.03 -23.79
N CYS A 42 16.00 10.14 -23.68
CA CYS A 42 16.50 9.62 -22.43
C CYS A 42 16.80 10.70 -21.37
N SER A 43 17.51 11.75 -21.76
CA SER A 43 17.86 12.86 -20.87
C SER A 43 16.62 13.59 -20.33
N SER A 44 15.67 13.93 -21.19
CA SER A 44 14.44 14.64 -20.79
C SER A 44 13.52 13.77 -19.93
N ILE A 45 13.45 12.46 -20.21
CA ILE A 45 12.73 11.49 -19.39
C ILE A 45 13.31 11.44 -17.98
N LYS A 46 14.64 11.30 -17.85
CA LYS A 46 15.32 11.29 -16.54
C LYS A 46 15.07 12.57 -15.73
N VAL A 47 15.13 13.72 -16.35
CA VAL A 47 14.85 15.01 -15.67
C VAL A 47 13.41 15.03 -15.13
N ARG A 48 12.43 14.55 -15.89
CA ARG A 48 11.03 14.48 -15.44
C ARG A 48 10.87 13.47 -14.29
N LEU A 49 11.48 12.30 -14.39
CA LEU A 49 11.46 11.29 -13.35
C LEU A 49 12.10 11.79 -12.04
N GLN A 50 13.22 12.50 -12.11
CA GLN A 50 13.84 13.12 -10.94
C GLN A 50 12.92 14.11 -10.23
N ARG A 51 12.11 14.87 -10.97
CA ARG A 51 11.10 15.75 -10.37
C ARG A 51 10.03 14.95 -9.64
N VAL A 52 9.49 13.90 -10.28
CA VAL A 52 8.51 13.01 -9.65
C VAL A 52 9.08 12.39 -8.37
N GLN A 53 10.29 11.86 -8.41
CA GLN A 53 10.96 11.31 -7.22
C GLN A 53 11.05 12.32 -6.08
N LYS A 54 11.46 13.55 -6.39
CA LYS A 54 11.59 14.64 -5.41
C LYS A 54 10.24 15.05 -4.81
N ASP A 55 9.20 15.12 -5.63
CA ASP A 55 7.86 15.50 -5.17
C ASP A 55 7.24 14.37 -4.33
N ASP A 56 7.39 13.11 -4.73
CA ASP A 56 6.94 11.96 -3.96
C ASP A 56 7.67 11.84 -2.61
N ALA A 57 8.98 12.11 -2.57
CA ALA A 57 9.75 12.14 -1.33
C ALA A 57 9.25 13.24 -0.37
N ARG A 58 8.91 14.41 -0.89
CA ARG A 58 8.33 15.50 -0.09
C ARG A 58 6.95 15.12 0.47
N ASN A 59 6.10 14.55 -0.37
CA ASN A 59 4.76 14.08 0.03
C ASN A 59 4.86 13.00 1.10
N ARG A 60 5.83 12.07 1.00
CA ARG A 60 6.06 11.05 2.01
C ARG A 60 6.41 11.63 3.37
N VAL A 61 7.29 12.64 3.42
CA VAL A 61 7.66 13.29 4.69
C VAL A 61 6.44 13.95 5.32
N PHE A 62 5.66 14.66 4.52
CA PHE A 62 4.42 15.31 4.97
C PHE A 62 3.41 14.29 5.52
N LEU A 63 3.05 13.28 4.73
CA LEU A 63 2.08 12.25 5.12
C LEU A 63 2.57 11.44 6.32
N GLY A 64 3.84 11.05 6.34
CA GLY A 64 4.43 10.32 7.45
C GLY A 64 4.31 11.10 8.78
N SER A 65 4.55 12.41 8.76
CA SER A 65 4.36 13.29 9.93
C SER A 65 2.89 13.36 10.37
N GLN A 66 1.94 13.42 9.41
CA GLN A 66 0.51 13.42 9.73
C GLN A 66 0.08 12.08 10.35
N TYR A 67 0.47 10.96 9.78
CA TYR A 67 0.16 9.63 10.31
C TYR A 67 0.76 9.40 11.70
N GLU A 68 1.99 9.87 11.94
CA GLU A 68 2.59 9.83 13.28
C GLU A 68 1.78 10.64 14.28
N THR A 69 1.36 11.85 13.91
CA THR A 69 0.52 12.71 14.76
C THR A 69 -0.83 12.04 15.07
N ILE A 70 -1.49 11.43 14.08
CA ILE A 70 -2.76 10.73 14.28
C ILE A 70 -2.55 9.56 15.25
N ALA A 71 -1.53 8.72 15.02
CA ALA A 71 -1.27 7.56 15.87
C ALA A 71 -0.98 7.94 17.32
N SER A 72 0.00 8.85 17.53
CA SER A 72 0.57 9.12 18.86
C SER A 72 -0.22 10.19 19.63
N LYS A 73 -0.74 11.22 18.97
CA LYS A 73 -1.39 12.35 19.65
C LYS A 73 -2.91 12.26 19.67
N LEU A 74 -3.52 11.59 18.70
CA LEU A 74 -4.97 11.48 18.63
C LEU A 74 -5.44 10.12 19.15
N MET A 75 -5.14 9.04 18.44
CA MET A 75 -5.66 7.69 18.78
C MET A 75 -5.15 7.20 20.14
N LEU A 76 -3.84 7.26 20.37
CA LEU A 76 -3.27 6.80 21.64
C LEU A 76 -3.79 7.60 22.84
N ASN A 77 -3.79 8.93 22.76
CA ASN A 77 -4.26 9.77 23.86
C ASN A 77 -5.75 9.61 24.14
N LEU A 78 -6.57 9.41 23.11
CA LEU A 78 -7.98 9.11 23.27
C LEU A 78 -8.17 7.80 24.04
N ASN A 79 -7.53 6.72 23.60
CA ASN A 79 -7.63 5.42 24.22
C ASN A 79 -7.18 5.45 25.72
N LEU A 80 -6.07 6.14 26.02
CA LEU A 80 -5.60 6.30 27.39
C LEU A 80 -6.62 7.06 28.26
N ARG A 81 -7.27 8.10 27.73
CA ARG A 81 -8.33 8.84 28.47
C ARG A 81 -9.56 7.97 28.68
N LEU A 82 -9.99 7.19 27.71
CA LEU A 82 -11.12 6.26 27.83
C LEU A 82 -10.85 5.22 28.92
N VAL A 83 -9.68 4.60 28.90
CA VAL A 83 -9.27 3.64 29.95
C VAL A 83 -9.30 4.29 31.35
N LYS A 84 -8.73 5.48 31.49
CA LYS A 84 -8.68 6.22 32.76
C LYS A 84 -10.07 6.54 33.32
N ASN A 85 -11.06 6.74 32.44
CA ASN A 85 -12.44 7.07 32.84
C ASN A 85 -13.36 5.83 32.88
N GLY A 86 -12.82 4.61 32.80
CA GLY A 86 -13.60 3.37 32.82
C GLY A 86 -14.43 3.12 31.56
N MET A 87 -14.15 3.83 30.47
CA MET A 87 -14.86 3.76 29.18
C MET A 87 -14.03 3.06 28.11
N ALA A 88 -13.20 2.07 28.49
CA ALA A 88 -12.34 1.38 27.54
C ALA A 88 -13.15 0.80 26.35
N SER A 89 -12.67 1.03 25.13
CA SER A 89 -13.26 0.51 23.89
C SER A 89 -12.26 -0.41 23.20
N ALA A 90 -12.59 -1.70 23.13
CA ALA A 90 -11.75 -2.69 22.44
C ALA A 90 -11.60 -2.35 20.95
N SER A 91 -12.68 -1.90 20.28
CA SER A 91 -12.64 -1.54 18.85
C SER A 91 -11.73 -0.36 18.56
N LEU A 92 -11.73 0.69 19.38
CA LEU A 92 -10.82 1.83 19.23
C LEU A 92 -9.36 1.46 19.47
N ALA A 93 -9.08 0.56 20.42
CA ALA A 93 -7.74 0.04 20.66
C ALA A 93 -7.24 -0.82 19.49
N GLU A 94 -8.09 -1.67 18.91
CA GLU A 94 -7.79 -2.47 17.74
C GLU A 94 -7.51 -1.59 16.51
N GLN A 95 -8.35 -0.57 16.27
CA GLN A 95 -8.16 0.38 15.17
C GLN A 95 -6.83 1.13 15.30
N GLN A 96 -6.43 1.52 16.51
CA GLN A 96 -5.11 2.13 16.74
C GLN A 96 -3.98 1.17 16.37
N THR A 97 -4.05 -0.09 16.80
CA THR A 97 -3.03 -1.10 16.51
C THR A 97 -2.93 -1.35 15.01
N THR A 98 -4.07 -1.49 14.34
CA THR A 98 -4.14 -1.68 12.88
C THR A 98 -3.58 -0.47 12.14
N PHE A 99 -3.89 0.75 12.61
CA PHE A 99 -3.35 1.98 12.02
C PHE A 99 -1.82 2.05 12.15
N MET A 100 -1.26 1.68 13.29
CA MET A 100 0.20 1.65 13.47
C MET A 100 0.87 0.63 12.54
N SER A 101 0.29 -0.55 12.37
CA SER A 101 0.78 -1.58 11.45
C SER A 101 0.74 -1.11 10.00
N GLU A 102 -0.36 -0.49 9.56
CA GLU A 102 -0.47 0.04 8.19
C GLU A 102 0.42 1.26 7.94
N ARG A 103 0.67 2.08 8.96
CA ARG A 103 1.67 3.17 8.89
C ARG A 103 3.09 2.62 8.65
N ASP A 104 3.45 1.54 9.35
CA ASP A 104 4.75 0.90 9.19
C ASP A 104 4.85 0.22 7.82
N ARG A 105 3.76 -0.36 7.30
CA ARG A 105 3.67 -0.85 5.92
C ARG A 105 3.88 0.26 4.90
N PHE A 106 3.17 1.39 5.03
CA PHE A 106 3.37 2.57 4.17
C PHE A 106 4.84 3.01 4.12
N LYS A 107 5.51 3.02 5.28
CA LYS A 107 6.94 3.36 5.35
C LYS A 107 7.79 2.37 4.55
N ASN A 108 7.54 1.06 4.70
CA ASN A 108 8.30 0.02 4.01
C ASN A 108 8.03 0.01 2.50
N ASP A 109 6.76 0.17 2.09
CA ASP A 109 6.37 0.27 0.68
C ASP A 109 7.06 1.47 0.02
N PHE A 110 7.13 2.62 0.73
CA PHE A 110 7.83 3.80 0.21
C PHE A 110 9.35 3.60 0.11
N ILE A 111 9.97 2.88 1.06
CA ILE A 111 11.40 2.53 0.98
C ILE A 111 11.66 1.68 -0.26
N GLY A 112 10.86 0.63 -0.48
CA GLY A 112 10.97 -0.23 -1.65
C GLY A 112 10.76 0.54 -2.97
N TYR A 113 9.74 1.40 -3.02
CA TYR A 113 9.52 2.31 -4.15
C TYR A 113 10.72 3.20 -4.44
N SER A 114 11.29 3.83 -3.40
CA SER A 114 12.42 4.75 -3.55
C SER A 114 13.67 4.03 -4.07
N GLN A 115 13.94 2.81 -3.61
CA GLN A 115 15.06 1.99 -4.08
C GLN A 115 14.91 1.63 -5.56
N GLU A 116 13.73 1.17 -5.98
CA GLU A 116 13.49 0.83 -7.38
C GLU A 116 13.50 2.06 -8.28
N PHE A 117 13.07 3.21 -7.76
CA PHE A 117 13.16 4.47 -8.50
C PHE A 117 14.61 4.92 -8.69
N GLU A 118 15.45 4.76 -7.67
CA GLU A 118 16.88 5.07 -7.78
C GLU A 118 17.57 4.13 -8.78
N ASN A 119 17.26 2.83 -8.74
CA ASN A 119 17.72 1.87 -9.73
C ASN A 119 17.36 2.32 -11.16
N LEU A 120 16.11 2.74 -11.39
CA LEU A 120 15.65 3.26 -12.67
C LEU A 120 16.46 4.48 -13.14
N LEU A 121 16.71 5.45 -12.26
CA LEU A 121 17.46 6.67 -12.61
C LEU A 121 18.94 6.40 -12.94
N ASN A 122 19.49 5.34 -12.36
CA ASN A 122 20.88 4.94 -12.61
C ASN A 122 21.05 4.15 -13.93
N MET A 123 19.96 3.65 -14.53
CA MET A 123 20.04 2.91 -15.80
C MET A 123 20.34 3.82 -17.00
N ASN A 124 20.98 3.29 -18.01
CA ASN A 124 21.22 3.98 -19.27
C ASN A 124 20.06 3.75 -20.27
N CYS A 125 19.07 4.63 -20.25
CA CYS A 125 17.90 4.52 -21.11
C CYS A 125 18.21 4.79 -22.61
N LYS A 126 19.40 5.30 -22.95
CA LYS A 126 19.81 5.50 -24.33
C LYS A 126 20.25 4.17 -24.96
N ASP A 127 21.06 3.41 -24.23
CA ASP A 127 21.68 2.18 -24.74
C ASP A 127 20.84 0.93 -24.41
N GLU A 128 20.03 1.00 -23.33
CA GLU A 128 19.20 -0.11 -22.86
C GLU A 128 17.72 0.30 -22.65
N PRO A 129 17.03 0.84 -23.67
CA PRO A 129 15.69 1.41 -23.53
C PRO A 129 14.63 0.41 -23.07
N GLU A 130 14.70 -0.85 -23.49
CA GLU A 130 13.78 -1.90 -23.06
C GLU A 130 13.96 -2.27 -21.58
N LYS A 131 15.20 -2.40 -21.12
CA LYS A 131 15.47 -2.66 -19.69
C LYS A 131 15.01 -1.50 -18.83
N PHE A 132 15.25 -0.26 -19.30
CA PHE A 132 14.77 0.94 -18.64
C PHE A 132 13.24 0.96 -18.53
N TYR A 133 12.53 0.59 -19.60
CA TYR A 133 11.07 0.51 -19.57
C TYR A 133 10.56 -0.55 -18.60
N ARG A 134 11.15 -1.77 -18.60
CA ARG A 134 10.81 -2.81 -17.63
C ARG A 134 11.01 -2.34 -16.18
N GLN A 135 12.12 -1.66 -15.91
CA GLN A 135 12.35 -1.09 -14.59
C GLN A 135 11.35 0.01 -14.24
N LEU A 136 10.90 0.81 -15.21
CA LEU A 136 9.83 1.79 -15.02
C LEU A 136 8.51 1.11 -14.61
N GLU A 137 8.17 -0.03 -15.19
CA GLU A 137 6.98 -0.80 -14.78
C GLU A 137 7.11 -1.32 -13.33
N VAL A 138 8.29 -1.77 -12.92
CA VAL A 138 8.55 -2.15 -11.51
C VAL A 138 8.33 -0.95 -10.59
N VAL A 139 8.83 0.23 -10.95
CA VAL A 139 8.63 1.47 -10.18
C VAL A 139 7.15 1.84 -10.08
N ARG A 140 6.39 1.69 -11.17
CA ARG A 140 4.94 1.94 -11.19
C ARG A 140 4.19 0.99 -10.26
N ALA A 141 4.53 -0.30 -10.29
CA ALA A 141 3.95 -1.29 -9.40
C ALA A 141 4.23 -0.96 -7.92
N LYS A 142 5.48 -0.61 -7.58
CA LYS A 142 5.85 -0.19 -6.22
C LYS A 142 5.13 1.09 -5.78
N ARG A 143 4.91 2.03 -6.69
CA ARG A 143 4.11 3.22 -6.39
C ARG A 143 2.66 2.88 -6.09
N ALA A 144 2.09 1.92 -6.81
CA ALA A 144 0.74 1.43 -6.53
C ALA A 144 0.62 0.76 -5.14
N ASP A 145 1.67 0.06 -4.66
CA ASP A 145 1.72 -0.48 -3.30
C ASP A 145 1.66 0.65 -2.26
N VAL A 146 2.40 1.74 -2.47
CA VAL A 146 2.36 2.95 -1.61
C VAL A 146 0.96 3.57 -1.60
N ASP A 147 0.34 3.74 -2.78
CA ASP A 147 -1.02 4.29 -2.90
C ASP A 147 -2.05 3.40 -2.19
N ALA A 148 -1.91 2.07 -2.29
CA ALA A 148 -2.77 1.12 -1.60
C ALA A 148 -2.63 1.24 -0.06
N SER A 149 -1.42 1.41 0.46
CA SER A 149 -1.17 1.63 1.89
C SER A 149 -1.80 2.94 2.37
N MET A 150 -1.71 4.01 1.59
CA MET A 150 -2.38 5.28 1.91
C MET A 150 -3.91 5.15 1.96
N GLN A 151 -4.52 4.40 1.03
CA GLN A 151 -5.97 4.17 1.03
C GLN A 151 -6.41 3.38 2.26
N ARG A 152 -5.65 2.34 2.68
CA ARG A 152 -5.95 1.59 3.91
C ARG A 152 -5.87 2.48 5.14
N LEU A 153 -4.83 3.30 5.27
CA LEU A 153 -4.72 4.29 6.36
C LEU A 153 -5.91 5.24 6.41
N LYS A 154 -6.31 5.77 5.25
CA LYS A 154 -7.49 6.64 5.13
C LYS A 154 -8.77 5.93 5.60
N SER A 155 -8.97 4.68 5.21
CA SER A 155 -10.14 3.89 5.62
C SER A 155 -10.17 3.68 7.14
N ILE A 156 -9.02 3.40 7.77
CA ILE A 156 -8.94 3.24 9.24
C ILE A 156 -9.24 4.57 9.95
N ILE A 157 -8.76 5.70 9.42
CA ILE A 157 -9.09 7.02 9.98
C ILE A 157 -10.58 7.28 9.94
N SER A 158 -11.25 6.99 8.82
CA SER A 158 -12.70 7.15 8.68
C SER A 158 -13.46 6.28 9.69
N LEU A 159 -13.11 5.00 9.79
CA LEU A 159 -13.71 4.07 10.74
C LEU A 159 -13.51 4.53 12.19
N HIS A 160 -12.31 5.00 12.52
CA HIS A 160 -12.01 5.52 13.85
C HIS A 160 -12.84 6.76 14.19
N TYR A 161 -13.00 7.67 13.24
CA TYR A 161 -13.85 8.86 13.39
C TYR A 161 -15.32 8.50 13.65
N GLU A 162 -15.86 7.53 12.90
CA GLU A 162 -17.23 7.01 13.09
C GLU A 162 -17.38 6.41 14.49
N SER A 163 -16.47 5.53 14.89
CA SER A 163 -16.48 4.88 16.22
C SER A 163 -16.41 5.89 17.37
N VAL A 164 -15.62 6.95 17.23
CA VAL A 164 -15.55 8.04 18.23
C VAL A 164 -16.84 8.85 18.26
N THR A 165 -17.46 9.09 17.11
CA THR A 165 -18.73 9.81 17.02
C THR A 165 -19.84 9.02 17.68
N ASP A 166 -19.92 7.72 17.44
CA ASP A 166 -20.90 6.83 18.07
C ASP A 166 -20.72 6.75 19.57
N LEU A 167 -19.47 6.63 20.04
CA LEU A 167 -19.17 6.65 21.46
C LEU A 167 -19.68 7.95 22.11
N ARG A 168 -19.42 9.10 21.50
CA ARG A 168 -19.87 10.41 22.00
C ARG A 168 -21.40 10.52 22.06
N ASN A 169 -22.11 9.95 21.09
CA ASN A 169 -23.58 10.04 21.02
C ASN A 169 -24.26 9.10 22.04
N ASN A 170 -23.54 8.15 22.62
CA ASN A 170 -24.04 7.19 23.60
C ASN A 170 -23.64 7.54 25.06
N LEU A 171 -22.97 8.67 25.26
CA LEU A 171 -22.63 9.22 26.59
C LEU A 171 -23.65 10.25 27.04
#